data_f0242d4f3650818e1e1855465c7538fa
#
_entry.id   f0242d4f3650818e1e1855465c7538fa
#
_cell.length_a   1.000
_cell.length_b   1.000
_cell.length_c   1.000
_cell.angle_alpha   90.00
_cell.angle_beta   90.00
_cell.angle_gamma   90.00
#
_symmetry.space_group_name_H-M   'P 1'
#
loop_
_entity.id
_entity.type
_entity.pdbx_description
1 polymer ?
#
loop_
_entity_poly.entity_id
_entity_poly.type
_entity_poly.pdbx_seq_one_letter_code
_entity_poly.pdbx_strand_id
1 'polypeptide(L)'
;MTLRVLVADDHPLWRDALVADLEKAGYDVVGSAADGPSAVNRTKATRPDVLLLDLNLPGLHGADVCAQVAGLATRVLILSASGEERDVLAAMKAGASGYLVKSATPEEIRAAVDATGRGEATFTPGLAGLVLGEYRKLASEPAPDERPIPQLTERETEILRLVAMGLSSKEIGEQLVISHRTVQNHVQNTLGKLQLHNRVELTRFAIEHGLDEP
;
A
#
# COMPACT_ATOMS: atom_id res chain seq x y z
N MET A 1 0.88 10.77 30.26
CA MET A 1 -0.41 10.29 29.68
C MET A 1 -0.27 8.82 29.44
N THR A 2 -1.24 8.01 29.85
CA THR A 2 -1.27 6.57 29.59
C THR A 2 -1.62 6.35 28.12
N LEU A 3 -0.82 5.57 27.39
CA LEU A 3 -1.10 5.25 25.98
C LEU A 3 -2.34 4.36 25.87
N ARG A 4 -3.23 4.71 24.95
CA ARG A 4 -4.45 3.96 24.63
C ARG A 4 -4.14 2.98 23.49
N VAL A 5 -4.33 1.71 23.73
CA VAL A 5 -3.94 0.64 22.81
C VAL A 5 -5.15 -0.21 22.42
N LEU A 6 -5.30 -0.50 21.13
CA LEU A 6 -6.22 -1.50 20.61
C LEU A 6 -5.42 -2.69 20.10
N VAL A 7 -5.85 -3.92 20.40
CA VAL A 7 -5.19 -5.16 19.95
C VAL A 7 -6.07 -5.88 18.94
N ALA A 8 -5.55 -6.18 17.74
CA ALA A 8 -6.26 -6.92 16.72
C ALA A 8 -5.46 -8.15 16.30
N ASP A 9 -5.95 -9.34 16.66
CA ASP A 9 -5.33 -10.63 16.38
C ASP A 9 -6.43 -11.71 16.37
N ASP A 10 -6.39 -12.63 15.40
CA ASP A 10 -7.40 -13.68 15.26
C ASP A 10 -7.15 -14.88 16.20
N HIS A 11 -5.93 -15.01 16.76
CA HIS A 11 -5.59 -16.07 17.70
C HIS A 11 -5.99 -15.69 19.14
N PRO A 12 -7.04 -16.29 19.72
CA PRO A 12 -7.56 -15.84 21.01
C PRO A 12 -6.53 -15.85 22.14
N LEU A 13 -5.75 -16.95 22.25
CA LEU A 13 -4.76 -17.10 23.33
C LEU A 13 -3.66 -16.04 23.23
N TRP A 14 -3.19 -15.72 22.03
CA TRP A 14 -2.17 -14.71 21.81
C TRP A 14 -2.73 -13.32 22.11
N ARG A 15 -3.90 -12.99 21.59
CA ARG A 15 -4.59 -11.71 21.82
C ARG A 15 -4.83 -11.47 23.30
N ASP A 16 -5.37 -12.45 24.02
CA ASP A 16 -5.71 -12.31 25.44
C ASP A 16 -4.43 -12.18 26.31
N ALA A 17 -3.37 -12.93 25.99
CA ALA A 17 -2.07 -12.80 26.64
C ALA A 17 -1.45 -11.41 26.43
N LEU A 18 -1.53 -10.87 25.22
CA LEU A 18 -1.01 -9.56 24.87
C LEU A 18 -1.79 -8.44 25.58
N VAL A 19 -3.13 -8.54 25.61
CA VAL A 19 -3.99 -7.61 26.37
C VAL A 19 -3.60 -7.61 27.84
N ALA A 20 -3.51 -8.79 28.47
CA ALA A 20 -3.17 -8.92 29.88
C ALA A 20 -1.76 -8.38 30.21
N ASP A 21 -0.78 -8.59 29.34
CA ASP A 21 0.59 -8.05 29.51
C ASP A 21 0.60 -6.53 29.43
N LEU A 22 -0.11 -5.95 28.44
CA LEU A 22 -0.20 -4.49 28.28
C LEU A 22 -0.93 -3.82 29.45
N GLU A 23 -2.06 -4.37 29.89
CA GLU A 23 -2.80 -3.87 31.07
C GLU A 23 -1.93 -3.92 32.31
N LYS A 24 -1.24 -5.03 32.55
CA LYS A 24 -0.29 -5.19 33.69
C LYS A 24 0.86 -4.18 33.62
N ALA A 25 1.31 -3.81 32.44
CA ALA A 25 2.33 -2.81 32.21
C ALA A 25 1.81 -1.36 32.33
N GLY A 26 0.50 -1.16 32.52
CA GLY A 26 -0.12 0.14 32.76
C GLY A 26 -0.64 0.86 31.51
N TYR A 27 -0.76 0.19 30.37
CA TYR A 27 -1.43 0.75 29.19
C TYR A 27 -2.96 0.72 29.35
N ASP A 28 -3.64 1.67 28.72
CA ASP A 28 -5.11 1.68 28.61
C ASP A 28 -5.53 0.87 27.37
N VAL A 29 -5.82 -0.44 27.56
CA VAL A 29 -6.28 -1.30 26.47
C VAL A 29 -7.76 -1.02 26.23
N VAL A 30 -8.05 -0.21 25.21
CA VAL A 30 -9.42 0.26 24.88
C VAL A 30 -10.29 -0.77 24.17
N GLY A 31 -9.73 -1.95 23.90
CA GLY A 31 -10.46 -3.09 23.35
C GLY A 31 -9.57 -4.02 22.52
N SER A 32 -10.19 -5.08 22.02
CA SER A 32 -9.53 -6.03 21.12
C SER A 32 -10.45 -6.43 19.96
N ALA A 33 -9.91 -6.92 18.85
CA ALA A 33 -10.63 -7.38 17.69
C ALA A 33 -10.07 -8.73 17.20
N ALA A 34 -10.92 -9.58 16.61
CA ALA A 34 -10.55 -10.89 16.11
C ALA A 34 -10.57 -10.97 14.57
N ASP A 35 -10.94 -9.89 13.89
CA ASP A 35 -11.06 -9.80 12.44
C ASP A 35 -10.80 -8.37 11.97
N GLY A 36 -10.49 -8.22 10.69
CA GLY A 36 -10.14 -6.92 10.11
C GLY A 36 -11.28 -5.90 10.14
N PRO A 37 -12.51 -6.22 9.75
CA PRO A 37 -13.65 -5.29 9.83
C PRO A 37 -13.90 -4.79 11.27
N SER A 38 -13.82 -5.66 12.26
CA SER A 38 -13.95 -5.28 13.68
C SER A 38 -12.79 -4.39 14.13
N ALA A 39 -11.56 -4.66 13.68
CA ALA A 39 -10.39 -3.83 13.96
C ALA A 39 -10.60 -2.39 13.44
N VAL A 40 -11.04 -2.23 12.19
CA VAL A 40 -11.34 -0.91 11.60
C VAL A 40 -12.43 -0.18 12.40
N ASN A 41 -13.56 -0.86 12.64
CA ASN A 41 -14.70 -0.25 13.33
C ASN A 41 -14.36 0.19 14.75
N ARG A 42 -13.64 -0.66 15.51
CA ARG A 42 -13.22 -0.33 16.88
C ARG A 42 -12.17 0.77 16.89
N THR A 43 -11.22 0.78 15.97
CA THR A 43 -10.23 1.86 15.85
C THR A 43 -10.91 3.20 15.59
N LYS A 44 -11.88 3.26 14.68
CA LYS A 44 -12.66 4.48 14.40
C LYS A 44 -13.48 4.94 15.62
N ALA A 45 -14.05 4.01 16.39
CA ALA A 45 -14.89 4.30 17.55
C ALA A 45 -14.07 4.74 18.76
N THR A 46 -12.98 4.05 19.07
CA THR A 46 -12.19 4.27 20.29
C THR A 46 -11.03 5.24 20.12
N ARG A 47 -10.56 5.44 18.88
CA ARG A 47 -9.42 6.29 18.50
C ARG A 47 -8.21 6.05 19.41
N PRO A 48 -7.64 4.84 19.42
CA PRO A 48 -6.47 4.53 20.21
C PRO A 48 -5.25 5.32 19.70
N ASP A 49 -4.25 5.51 20.57
CA ASP A 49 -2.97 6.08 20.17
C ASP A 49 -2.20 5.09 19.28
N VAL A 50 -2.27 3.79 19.65
CA VAL A 50 -1.61 2.69 18.93
C VAL A 50 -2.62 1.57 18.65
N LEU A 51 -2.65 1.10 17.42
CA LEU A 51 -3.28 -0.15 17.01
C LEU A 51 -2.18 -1.19 16.83
N LEU A 52 -2.15 -2.21 17.71
CA LEU A 52 -1.40 -3.45 17.49
C LEU A 52 -2.20 -4.35 16.55
N LEU A 53 -1.64 -4.70 15.41
CA LEU A 53 -2.39 -5.31 14.31
C LEU A 53 -1.68 -6.52 13.73
N ASP A 54 -2.32 -7.68 13.77
CA ASP A 54 -1.89 -8.81 12.96
C ASP A 54 -2.20 -8.56 11.47
N LEU A 55 -1.30 -9.00 10.61
CA LEU A 55 -1.50 -8.94 9.15
C LEU A 55 -2.55 -9.92 8.66
N ASN A 56 -2.59 -11.12 9.24
CA ASN A 56 -3.41 -12.22 8.75
C ASN A 56 -4.76 -12.29 9.48
N LEU A 57 -5.55 -11.22 9.40
CA LEU A 57 -6.88 -11.20 9.98
C LEU A 57 -7.94 -11.72 9.01
N PRO A 58 -8.96 -12.45 9.51
CA PRO A 58 -10.13 -12.81 8.72
C PRO A 58 -10.88 -11.58 8.20
N GLY A 59 -11.45 -11.70 7.02
CA GLY A 59 -12.35 -10.72 6.42
C GLY A 59 -11.67 -9.51 5.80
N LEU A 60 -10.55 -9.02 6.37
CA LEU A 60 -9.78 -7.91 5.82
C LEU A 60 -8.31 -8.04 6.24
N HIS A 61 -7.41 -8.07 5.25
CA HIS A 61 -5.98 -8.18 5.50
C HIS A 61 -5.45 -6.94 6.25
N GLY A 62 -4.41 -7.11 7.09
CA GLY A 62 -3.88 -6.03 7.91
C GLY A 62 -3.41 -4.79 7.12
N ALA A 63 -2.85 -4.97 5.92
CA ALA A 63 -2.50 -3.84 5.05
C ALA A 63 -3.73 -3.01 4.65
N ASP A 64 -4.86 -3.68 4.37
CA ASP A 64 -6.12 -2.97 4.04
C ASP A 64 -6.72 -2.29 5.28
N VAL A 65 -6.55 -2.88 6.47
CA VAL A 65 -6.90 -2.23 7.74
C VAL A 65 -6.08 -0.95 7.91
N CYS A 66 -4.74 -1.00 7.70
CA CYS A 66 -3.86 0.18 7.74
C CYS A 66 -4.39 1.28 6.82
N ALA A 67 -4.69 0.96 5.57
CA ALA A 67 -5.18 1.92 4.59
C ALA A 67 -6.50 2.58 5.04
N GLN A 68 -7.42 1.80 5.65
CA GLN A 68 -8.72 2.32 6.10
C GLN A 68 -8.65 3.17 7.38
N VAL A 69 -7.56 3.10 8.13
CA VAL A 69 -7.34 3.90 9.34
C VAL A 69 -6.28 4.99 9.17
N ALA A 70 -5.61 5.06 8.00
CA ALA A 70 -4.51 5.99 7.72
C ALA A 70 -4.87 7.47 7.91
N GLY A 71 -6.16 7.85 7.77
CA GLY A 71 -6.66 9.21 8.04
C GLY A 71 -6.88 9.56 9.51
N LEU A 72 -6.64 8.62 10.43
CA LEU A 72 -6.79 8.83 11.87
C LEU A 72 -5.43 9.22 12.49
N ALA A 73 -5.48 9.80 13.71
CA ALA A 73 -4.27 10.04 14.50
C ALA A 73 -3.66 8.75 15.09
N THR A 74 -4.35 7.62 14.96
CA THR A 74 -3.91 6.29 15.41
C THR A 74 -2.70 5.82 14.62
N ARG A 75 -1.65 5.40 15.28
CA ARG A 75 -0.47 4.77 14.67
C ARG A 75 -0.62 3.26 14.66
N VAL A 76 -0.23 2.64 13.57
CA VAL A 76 -0.38 1.19 13.42
C VAL A 76 0.98 0.51 13.59
N LEU A 77 1.09 -0.38 14.58
CA LEU A 77 2.22 -1.28 14.78
C LEU A 77 1.79 -2.68 14.38
N ILE A 78 2.39 -3.18 13.30
CA ILE A 78 2.14 -4.55 12.83
C ILE A 78 2.85 -5.55 13.74
N LEU A 79 2.17 -6.64 14.05
CA LEU A 79 2.70 -7.77 14.80
C LEU A 79 2.34 -9.05 14.05
N SER A 80 3.29 -9.63 13.30
CA SER A 80 3.05 -10.72 12.36
C SER A 80 3.91 -11.95 12.66
N ALA A 81 3.42 -13.13 12.34
CA ALA A 81 4.21 -14.36 12.36
C ALA A 81 5.30 -14.39 11.27
N SER A 82 5.12 -13.64 10.18
CA SER A 82 6.04 -13.55 9.04
C SER A 82 6.87 -12.26 9.08
N GLY A 83 8.15 -12.38 8.69
CA GLY A 83 9.03 -11.24 8.39
C GLY A 83 9.34 -11.15 6.89
N GLU A 84 8.48 -11.69 6.03
CA GLU A 84 8.71 -11.67 4.59
C GLU A 84 8.73 -10.23 4.04
N GLU A 85 9.71 -9.95 3.20
CA GLU A 85 9.94 -8.61 2.64
C GLU A 85 8.68 -8.02 2.01
N ARG A 86 7.93 -8.82 1.27
CA ARG A 86 6.69 -8.39 0.61
C ARG A 86 5.64 -7.90 1.59
N ASP A 87 5.47 -8.59 2.70
CA ASP A 87 4.45 -8.29 3.72
C ASP A 87 4.83 -7.01 4.48
N VAL A 88 6.11 -6.87 4.83
CA VAL A 88 6.66 -5.67 5.48
C VAL A 88 6.45 -4.45 4.59
N LEU A 89 6.84 -4.54 3.32
CA LEU A 89 6.73 -3.42 2.38
C LEU A 89 5.27 -3.06 2.09
N ALA A 90 4.37 -4.06 1.95
CA ALA A 90 2.94 -3.82 1.76
C ALA A 90 2.32 -3.08 2.95
N ALA A 91 2.63 -3.49 4.18
CA ALA A 91 2.16 -2.83 5.39
C ALA A 91 2.67 -1.38 5.50
N MET A 92 3.94 -1.14 5.20
CA MET A 92 4.53 0.20 5.23
C MET A 92 3.92 1.13 4.19
N LYS A 93 3.74 0.64 2.95
CA LYS A 93 3.06 1.40 1.88
C LYS A 93 1.60 1.72 2.25
N ALA A 94 0.96 0.86 3.03
CA ALA A 94 -0.40 1.07 3.54
C ALA A 94 -0.48 2.02 4.75
N GLY A 95 0.64 2.51 5.26
CA GLY A 95 0.70 3.50 6.35
C GLY A 95 0.99 2.92 7.74
N ALA A 96 1.51 1.70 7.85
CA ALA A 96 2.00 1.18 9.13
C ALA A 96 3.16 2.04 9.65
N SER A 97 3.17 2.29 10.96
CA SER A 97 4.23 3.05 11.64
C SER A 97 5.39 2.18 12.11
N GLY A 98 5.19 0.86 12.17
CA GLY A 98 6.22 -0.09 12.57
C GLY A 98 5.81 -1.53 12.28
N TYR A 99 6.80 -2.44 12.39
CA TYR A 99 6.60 -3.86 12.12
C TYR A 99 7.48 -4.73 13.03
N LEU A 100 6.84 -5.62 13.78
CA LEU A 100 7.50 -6.63 14.59
C LEU A 100 7.07 -8.04 14.17
N VAL A 101 7.96 -9.00 14.35
CA VAL A 101 7.60 -10.42 14.27
C VAL A 101 7.07 -10.90 15.63
N LYS A 102 6.10 -11.81 15.64
CA LYS A 102 5.47 -12.37 16.87
C LYS A 102 6.44 -13.17 17.75
N SER A 103 7.68 -13.41 17.28
CA SER A 103 8.76 -13.97 18.10
C SER A 103 9.43 -12.94 19.00
N ALA A 104 9.06 -11.66 18.92
CA ALA A 104 9.53 -10.62 19.82
C ALA A 104 9.10 -10.90 21.26
N THR A 105 9.95 -10.55 22.22
CA THR A 105 9.64 -10.68 23.63
C THR A 105 8.57 -9.67 24.08
N PRO A 106 7.85 -9.92 25.19
CA PRO A 106 6.90 -8.93 25.72
C PRO A 106 7.55 -7.56 25.96
N GLU A 107 8.80 -7.53 26.42
CA GLU A 107 9.57 -6.31 26.63
C GLU A 107 9.80 -5.53 25.33
N GLU A 108 10.14 -6.23 24.24
CA GLU A 108 10.35 -5.63 22.92
C GLU A 108 9.03 -5.10 22.36
N ILE A 109 7.93 -5.83 22.54
CA ILE A 109 6.59 -5.37 22.11
C ILE A 109 6.21 -4.09 22.86
N ARG A 110 6.37 -4.02 24.19
CA ARG A 110 6.08 -2.82 24.98
C ARG A 110 6.95 -1.63 24.55
N ALA A 111 8.25 -1.85 24.39
CA ALA A 111 9.17 -0.81 23.91
C ALA A 111 8.74 -0.27 22.52
N ALA A 112 8.29 -1.17 21.64
CA ALA A 112 7.78 -0.80 20.32
C ALA A 112 6.46 -0.03 20.38
N VAL A 113 5.53 -0.40 21.29
CA VAL A 113 4.28 0.34 21.54
C VAL A 113 4.59 1.77 21.99
N ASP A 114 5.52 1.93 22.95
CA ASP A 114 5.95 3.23 23.43
C ASP A 114 6.58 4.10 22.32
N ALA A 115 7.50 3.52 21.55
CA ALA A 115 8.16 4.21 20.47
C ALA A 115 7.15 4.61 19.36
N THR A 116 6.26 3.68 18.99
CA THR A 116 5.18 3.96 18.04
C THR A 116 4.26 5.06 18.57
N GLY A 117 3.90 5.01 19.85
CA GLY A 117 3.10 6.04 20.52
C GLY A 117 3.74 7.44 20.46
N ARG A 118 5.07 7.53 20.47
CA ARG A 118 5.81 8.79 20.26
C ARG A 118 5.95 9.19 18.79
N GLY A 119 5.55 8.33 17.86
CA GLY A 119 5.71 8.57 16.43
C GLY A 119 7.04 8.11 15.85
N GLU A 120 7.79 7.31 16.59
CA GLU A 120 9.03 6.71 16.15
C GLU A 120 8.74 5.42 15.35
N ALA A 121 9.42 5.24 14.22
CA ALA A 121 9.29 4.00 13.45
C ALA A 121 10.04 2.86 14.13
N THR A 122 9.37 1.72 14.29
CA THR A 122 9.93 0.57 15.02
C THR A 122 9.89 -0.68 14.16
N PHE A 123 11.03 -1.40 14.10
CA PHE A 123 11.17 -2.63 13.32
C PHE A 123 11.93 -3.68 14.11
N THR A 124 11.56 -4.95 13.92
CA THR A 124 12.45 -6.07 14.31
C THR A 124 13.83 -5.87 13.67
N PRO A 125 14.93 -6.13 14.40
CA PRO A 125 16.28 -6.08 13.84
C PRO A 125 16.36 -6.82 12.50
N GLY A 126 16.96 -6.18 11.48
CA GLY A 126 17.05 -6.69 10.11
C GLY A 126 15.96 -6.19 9.16
N LEU A 127 14.74 -5.90 9.62
CA LEU A 127 13.68 -5.39 8.74
C LEU A 127 13.84 -3.91 8.39
N ALA A 128 14.48 -3.13 9.26
CA ALA A 128 14.78 -1.72 8.98
C ALA A 128 15.62 -1.53 7.71
N GLY A 129 16.55 -2.44 7.43
CA GLY A 129 17.37 -2.44 6.23
C GLY A 129 16.55 -2.63 4.94
N LEU A 130 15.52 -3.49 4.99
CA LEU A 130 14.61 -3.73 3.86
C LEU A 130 13.80 -2.46 3.53
N VAL A 131 13.21 -1.83 4.55
CA VAL A 131 12.41 -0.61 4.40
C VAL A 131 13.27 0.54 3.87
N LEU A 132 14.49 0.73 4.41
CA LEU A 132 15.43 1.73 3.92
C LEU A 132 15.90 1.44 2.49
N GLY A 133 16.10 0.17 2.12
CA GLY A 133 16.43 -0.24 0.76
C GLY A 133 15.35 0.13 -0.24
N GLU A 134 14.10 -0.16 0.08
CA GLU A 134 12.96 0.21 -0.77
C GLU A 134 12.75 1.72 -0.84
N TYR A 135 12.87 2.44 0.29
CA TYR A 135 12.80 3.90 0.30
C TYR A 135 13.89 4.52 -0.59
N ARG A 136 15.12 3.98 -0.57
CA ARG A 136 16.19 4.44 -1.47
C ARG A 136 15.86 4.16 -2.93
N LYS A 137 15.28 3.02 -3.26
CA LYS A 137 14.81 2.73 -4.63
C LYS A 137 13.75 3.74 -5.06
N LEU A 138 12.73 3.99 -4.23
CA LEU A 138 11.69 4.98 -4.49
C LEU A 138 12.24 6.41 -4.60
N ALA A 139 13.22 6.76 -3.75
CA ALA A 139 13.86 8.09 -3.79
C ALA A 139 14.86 8.23 -4.96
N SER A 140 15.37 7.13 -5.50
CA SER A 140 16.24 7.11 -6.69
C SER A 140 15.46 6.90 -7.99
N GLU A 141 14.19 6.52 -7.92
CA GLU A 141 13.31 6.58 -9.09
C GLU A 141 13.02 8.05 -9.40
N PRO A 142 13.26 8.52 -10.63
CA PRO A 142 12.86 9.87 -11.02
C PRO A 142 11.38 10.06 -10.76
N ALA A 143 10.99 11.28 -10.37
CA ALA A 143 9.59 11.65 -10.17
C ALA A 143 8.76 11.19 -11.37
N PRO A 144 7.45 10.89 -11.20
CA PRO A 144 6.60 10.45 -12.31
C PRO A 144 6.73 11.30 -13.57
N ASP A 145 7.00 12.61 -13.41
CA ASP A 145 7.25 13.55 -14.52
C ASP A 145 8.68 13.48 -15.10
N GLU A 146 9.63 12.81 -14.42
CA GLU A 146 11.03 12.69 -14.87
C GLU A 146 11.39 11.28 -15.39
N ARG A 147 10.48 10.32 -15.34
CA ARG A 147 10.73 9.04 -16.00
C ARG A 147 10.82 9.29 -17.50
N PRO A 148 11.94 8.91 -18.17
CA PRO A 148 11.97 9.00 -19.61
C PRO A 148 10.82 8.15 -20.13
N ILE A 149 9.85 8.80 -20.79
CA ILE A 149 8.74 8.11 -21.45
C ILE A 149 9.38 7.01 -22.30
N PRO A 150 9.04 5.73 -22.13
CA PRO A 150 9.58 4.68 -22.97
C PRO A 150 9.42 5.11 -24.41
N GLN A 151 10.51 5.11 -25.20
CA GLN A 151 10.46 5.59 -26.58
C GLN A 151 9.42 4.78 -27.35
N LEU A 152 8.28 5.39 -27.57
CA LEU A 152 7.28 4.87 -28.48
C LEU A 152 7.80 5.01 -29.90
N THR A 153 7.56 4.02 -30.74
CA THR A 153 7.84 4.16 -32.16
C THR A 153 6.94 5.23 -32.77
N GLU A 154 7.33 5.85 -33.84
CA GLU A 154 6.52 6.84 -34.58
C GLU A 154 5.08 6.33 -34.79
N ARG A 155 4.95 5.05 -35.14
CA ARG A 155 3.65 4.42 -35.35
C ARG A 155 2.82 4.24 -34.10
N GLU A 156 3.46 3.92 -32.98
CA GLU A 156 2.78 3.84 -31.68
C GLU A 156 2.34 5.23 -31.21
N THR A 157 3.15 6.25 -31.41
CA THR A 157 2.82 7.64 -31.09
C THR A 157 1.66 8.15 -31.95
N GLU A 158 1.67 7.88 -33.24
CA GLU A 158 0.60 8.25 -34.16
C GLU A 158 -0.74 7.60 -33.76
N ILE A 159 -0.73 6.30 -33.45
CA ILE A 159 -1.92 5.58 -32.99
C ILE A 159 -2.37 6.11 -31.62
N LEU A 160 -1.45 6.42 -30.70
CA LEU A 160 -1.75 6.97 -29.40
C LEU A 160 -2.47 8.33 -29.49
N ARG A 161 -2.05 9.21 -30.40
CA ARG A 161 -2.74 10.49 -30.66
C ARG A 161 -4.18 10.27 -31.12
N LEU A 162 -4.40 9.36 -32.06
CA LEU A 162 -5.74 9.07 -32.55
C LEU A 162 -6.64 8.42 -31.48
N VAL A 163 -6.03 7.63 -30.56
CA VAL A 163 -6.72 7.11 -29.38
C VAL A 163 -7.12 8.24 -28.42
N ALA A 164 -6.26 9.23 -28.19
CA ALA A 164 -6.54 10.40 -27.35
C ALA A 164 -7.68 11.25 -27.92
N MET A 165 -7.76 11.37 -29.24
CA MET A 165 -8.85 12.03 -29.94
C MET A 165 -10.18 11.24 -29.90
N GLY A 166 -10.20 10.05 -29.26
CA GLY A 166 -11.42 9.24 -29.05
C GLY A 166 -11.77 8.29 -30.22
N LEU A 167 -10.94 8.17 -31.25
CA LEU A 167 -11.22 7.31 -32.40
C LEU A 167 -11.19 5.83 -31.99
N SER A 168 -12.12 5.04 -32.53
CA SER A 168 -12.11 3.57 -32.39
C SER A 168 -10.98 2.92 -33.20
N SER A 169 -10.63 1.68 -32.87
CA SER A 169 -9.61 0.94 -33.62
C SER A 169 -9.95 0.74 -35.10
N LYS A 170 -11.25 0.77 -35.44
CA LYS A 170 -11.72 0.68 -36.83
C LYS A 170 -11.45 2.00 -37.57
N GLU A 171 -11.85 3.12 -37.00
CA GLU A 171 -11.64 4.46 -37.57
C GLU A 171 -10.14 4.76 -37.73
N ILE A 172 -9.33 4.40 -36.72
CA ILE A 172 -7.86 4.51 -36.80
C ILE A 172 -7.32 3.64 -37.94
N GLY A 173 -7.81 2.41 -38.08
CA GLY A 173 -7.43 1.52 -39.17
C GLY A 173 -7.75 2.08 -40.53
N GLU A 174 -8.92 2.68 -40.72
CA GLU A 174 -9.33 3.35 -41.96
C GLU A 174 -8.45 4.56 -42.27
N GLN A 175 -8.16 5.41 -41.25
CA GLN A 175 -7.35 6.60 -41.42
C GLN A 175 -5.87 6.27 -41.75
N LEU A 176 -5.32 5.23 -41.12
CA LEU A 176 -3.92 4.84 -41.27
C LEU A 176 -3.70 3.76 -42.34
N VAL A 177 -4.75 3.33 -43.01
CA VAL A 177 -4.75 2.30 -44.07
C VAL A 177 -4.16 0.97 -43.57
N ILE A 178 -4.55 0.54 -42.37
CA ILE A 178 -4.15 -0.73 -41.74
C ILE A 178 -5.36 -1.45 -41.18
N SER A 179 -5.23 -2.76 -40.89
CA SER A 179 -6.32 -3.51 -40.28
C SER A 179 -6.60 -3.05 -38.86
N HIS A 180 -7.87 -3.10 -38.45
CA HIS A 180 -8.23 -2.82 -37.05
C HIS A 180 -7.51 -3.71 -36.03
N ARG A 181 -7.17 -4.95 -36.42
CA ARG A 181 -6.39 -5.90 -35.65
C ARG A 181 -4.93 -5.42 -35.46
N THR A 182 -4.35 -4.82 -36.47
CA THR A 182 -3.02 -4.21 -36.41
C THR A 182 -3.02 -3.03 -35.42
N VAL A 183 -4.07 -2.19 -35.43
CA VAL A 183 -4.25 -1.10 -34.48
C VAL A 183 -4.36 -1.64 -33.06
N GLN A 184 -5.15 -2.69 -32.83
CA GLN A 184 -5.29 -3.32 -31.51
C GLN A 184 -3.94 -3.84 -30.99
N ASN A 185 -3.12 -4.46 -31.86
CA ASN A 185 -1.79 -4.93 -31.48
C ASN A 185 -0.88 -3.76 -31.06
N HIS A 186 -0.88 -2.65 -31.80
CA HIS A 186 -0.11 -1.47 -31.41
C HIS A 186 -0.59 -0.88 -30.09
N VAL A 187 -1.91 -0.79 -29.86
CA VAL A 187 -2.48 -0.34 -28.57
C VAL A 187 -2.02 -1.24 -27.43
N GLN A 188 -2.07 -2.57 -27.60
CA GLN A 188 -1.59 -3.50 -26.56
C GLN A 188 -0.10 -3.36 -26.29
N ASN A 189 0.72 -3.22 -27.34
CA ASN A 189 2.16 -2.99 -27.19
C ASN A 189 2.45 -1.68 -26.46
N THR A 190 1.72 -0.61 -26.80
CA THR A 190 1.84 0.70 -26.13
C THR A 190 1.42 0.62 -24.68
N LEU A 191 0.30 -0.05 -24.36
CA LEU A 191 -0.12 -0.32 -22.98
C LEU A 191 0.98 -1.05 -22.18
N GLY A 192 1.56 -2.10 -22.76
CA GLY A 192 2.66 -2.85 -22.14
C GLY A 192 3.91 -2.00 -21.90
N LYS A 193 4.32 -1.18 -22.89
CA LYS A 193 5.47 -0.28 -22.77
C LYS A 193 5.28 0.80 -21.71
N LEU A 194 4.07 1.37 -21.62
CA LEU A 194 3.72 2.41 -20.66
C LEU A 194 3.25 1.85 -19.31
N GLN A 195 3.20 0.53 -19.15
CA GLN A 195 2.70 -0.16 -17.96
C GLN A 195 1.26 0.25 -17.58
N LEU A 196 0.42 0.50 -18.59
CA LEU A 196 -0.99 0.85 -18.43
C LEU A 196 -1.88 -0.40 -18.67
N HIS A 197 -3.05 -0.42 -18.04
CA HIS A 197 -3.88 -1.63 -18.01
C HIS A 197 -5.07 -1.59 -18.99
N ASN A 198 -5.48 -0.39 -19.40
CA ASN A 198 -6.65 -0.23 -20.25
C ASN A 198 -6.57 1.03 -21.12
N ARG A 199 -7.50 1.10 -22.10
CA ARG A 199 -7.56 2.20 -23.06
C ARG A 199 -7.87 3.56 -22.41
N VAL A 200 -8.61 3.57 -21.31
CA VAL A 200 -8.96 4.82 -20.59
C VAL A 200 -7.71 5.44 -19.99
N GLU A 201 -6.88 4.61 -19.34
CA GLU A 201 -5.58 5.05 -18.80
C GLU A 201 -4.66 5.54 -19.92
N LEU A 202 -4.68 4.88 -21.08
CA LEU A 202 -3.90 5.27 -22.25
C LEU A 202 -4.34 6.64 -22.80
N THR A 203 -5.64 6.89 -22.88
CA THR A 203 -6.19 8.19 -23.29
C THR A 203 -5.79 9.28 -22.30
N ARG A 204 -5.93 9.02 -21.01
CA ARG A 204 -5.54 9.97 -19.96
C ARG A 204 -4.06 10.31 -20.04
N PHE A 205 -3.20 9.29 -20.17
CA PHE A 205 -1.77 9.47 -20.34
C PHE A 205 -1.42 10.37 -21.54
N ALA A 206 -2.08 10.16 -22.68
CA ALA A 206 -1.84 10.95 -23.88
C ALA A 206 -2.22 12.43 -23.69
N ILE A 207 -3.35 12.71 -23.02
CA ILE A 207 -3.80 14.06 -22.71
C ILE A 207 -2.83 14.74 -21.74
N GLU A 208 -2.44 14.06 -20.64
CA GLU A 208 -1.49 14.59 -19.64
C GLU A 208 -0.11 14.94 -20.24
N HIS A 209 0.26 14.29 -21.35
CA HIS A 209 1.53 14.53 -22.04
C HIS A 209 1.40 15.36 -23.33
N GLY A 210 0.24 16.01 -23.54
CA GLY A 210 0.03 16.92 -24.68
C GLY A 210 0.04 16.24 -26.05
N LEU A 211 -0.31 14.93 -26.12
CA LEU A 211 -0.34 14.16 -27.36
C LEU A 211 -1.72 14.18 -28.04
N ASP A 212 -2.67 14.92 -27.50
CA ASP A 212 -4.03 15.11 -28.02
C ASP A 212 -4.16 16.33 -28.97
N GLU A 213 -3.14 17.15 -29.05
CA GLU A 213 -3.08 18.25 -30.01
C GLU A 213 -2.45 17.82 -31.35
N PRO A 214 -2.94 18.33 -32.51
CA PRO A 214 -2.48 17.97 -33.84
C PRO A 214 -1.06 18.44 -34.16
#